data_4627d9fc7f492046602e503f3375932b
#
_entry.id   4627d9fc7f492046602e503f3375932b
#
_cell.length_a   1.000
_cell.length_b   1.000
_cell.length_c   1.000
_cell.angle_alpha   90.00
_cell.angle_beta   90.00
_cell.angle_gamma   90.00
#
_symmetry.space_group_name_H-M   'P 1'
#
loop_
_entity.id
_entity.type
_entity.pdbx_description
1 polymer ?
#
loop_
_entity_poly.entity_id
_entity_poly.type
_entity_poly.pdbx_seq_one_letter_code
_entity_poly.pdbx_strand_id
1 'polypeptide(L)'
;DRNLSEAAVQVTYCSLDTEEIRRFRFVKTFEELEEWFKGLIHEYVKWARYLYHNGLRRDESLRTLQFPFPYREGQRELAVAVYRTVSRKKKLFIQAPTGIGKTLSTIFPALKAIGEGYGDKLFYLTAKTITRSVAQEALEILREEGLYFRSVTITAKDKLCFLEKPECNPDACPYAKGHFDRVNDAVYEIIHREFGITRETVLRYAEEFQVCPFEFCLDISNFVDGIICDYNYPRSTFCLYGW
;
A
#
# COMPACT_ATOMS: atom_id res chain seq x y z
N ASP A 1 -33.67 -4.12 16.78
CA ASP A 1 -35.14 -4.13 16.61
C ASP A 1 -35.85 -5.34 17.21
N ARG A 2 -35.16 -6.23 17.94
CA ARG A 2 -35.78 -7.44 18.54
C ARG A 2 -35.80 -7.42 20.08
N ASN A 3 -35.37 -6.36 20.73
CA ASN A 3 -35.29 -6.23 22.20
C ASN A 3 -34.69 -7.46 22.89
N LEU A 4 -33.62 -8.04 22.30
CA LEU A 4 -32.92 -9.17 22.88
C LEU A 4 -31.99 -8.66 23.99
N SER A 5 -32.09 -9.20 25.18
CA SER A 5 -31.20 -8.88 26.29
C SER A 5 -29.85 -9.62 26.19
N GLU A 6 -29.81 -10.72 25.45
CA GLU A 6 -28.60 -11.53 25.24
C GLU A 6 -28.61 -12.22 23.88
N ALA A 7 -27.44 -12.57 23.38
CA ALA A 7 -27.28 -13.33 22.14
C ALA A 7 -26.15 -14.37 22.26
N ALA A 8 -26.31 -15.50 21.56
CA ALA A 8 -25.27 -16.50 21.46
C ALA A 8 -24.35 -16.17 20.27
N VAL A 9 -23.05 -16.04 20.55
CA VAL A 9 -21.98 -15.85 19.55
C VAL A 9 -21.21 -17.16 19.43
N GLN A 10 -20.99 -17.64 18.22
CA GLN A 10 -20.19 -18.83 17.97
C GLN A 10 -19.02 -18.51 17.04
N VAL A 11 -17.82 -18.88 17.48
CA VAL A 11 -16.61 -18.88 16.67
C VAL A 11 -16.31 -20.32 16.24
N THR A 12 -16.10 -20.51 14.97
CA THR A 12 -15.81 -21.84 14.39
C THR A 12 -14.46 -21.81 13.72
N TYR A 13 -13.54 -22.65 14.14
CA TYR A 13 -12.26 -22.91 13.51
C TYR A 13 -12.33 -24.21 12.71
N CYS A 14 -11.79 -24.18 11.49
CA CYS A 14 -11.62 -25.35 10.65
C CYS A 14 -10.14 -25.46 10.27
N SER A 15 -9.53 -26.61 10.55
CA SER A 15 -8.19 -26.94 10.05
C SER A 15 -8.28 -27.23 8.54
N LEU A 16 -7.48 -26.55 7.75
CA LEU A 16 -7.45 -26.79 6.30
C LEU A 16 -6.75 -28.11 5.92
N ASP A 17 -5.88 -28.62 6.82
CA ASP A 17 -5.11 -29.83 6.58
C ASP A 17 -5.87 -31.10 7.02
N THR A 18 -6.59 -31.02 8.12
CA THR A 18 -7.26 -32.18 8.77
C THR A 18 -8.78 -32.14 8.68
N GLU A 19 -9.35 -31.03 8.21
CA GLU A 19 -10.81 -30.76 8.21
C GLU A 19 -11.45 -30.81 9.62
N GLU A 20 -10.62 -30.82 10.68
CA GLU A 20 -11.11 -30.80 12.05
C GLU A 20 -11.81 -29.48 12.35
N ILE A 21 -13.02 -29.54 12.89
CA ILE A 21 -13.83 -28.36 13.23
C ILE A 21 -13.92 -28.25 14.74
N ARG A 22 -13.51 -27.07 15.27
CA ARG A 22 -13.70 -26.68 16.67
C ARG A 22 -14.64 -25.49 16.77
N ARG A 23 -15.64 -25.59 17.66
CA ARG A 23 -16.65 -24.56 17.88
C ARG A 23 -16.61 -24.08 19.31
N PHE A 24 -16.53 -22.76 19.48
CA PHE A 24 -16.59 -22.08 20.77
C PHE A 24 -17.85 -21.24 20.79
N ARG A 25 -18.72 -21.45 21.76
CA ARG A 25 -20.00 -20.74 21.89
C ARG A 25 -20.01 -19.96 23.20
N PHE A 26 -20.38 -18.70 23.10
CA PHE A 26 -20.48 -17.77 24.22
C PHE A 26 -21.86 -17.13 24.20
N VAL A 27 -22.47 -16.92 25.38
CA VAL A 27 -23.64 -16.06 25.51
C VAL A 27 -23.14 -14.70 25.99
N LYS A 28 -23.55 -13.65 25.31
CA LYS A 28 -23.18 -12.27 25.58
C LYS A 28 -24.40 -11.43 25.80
N THR A 29 -24.38 -10.55 26.80
CA THR A 29 -25.44 -9.55 27.01
C THR A 29 -25.37 -8.46 25.93
N PHE A 30 -26.43 -7.67 25.84
CA PHE A 30 -26.48 -6.52 24.95
C PHE A 30 -25.36 -5.53 25.25
N GLU A 31 -25.12 -5.24 26.53
CA GLU A 31 -24.09 -4.30 27.00
C GLU A 31 -22.67 -4.77 26.62
N GLU A 32 -22.37 -6.07 26.82
CA GLU A 32 -21.08 -6.65 26.44
C GLU A 32 -20.85 -6.56 24.92
N LEU A 33 -21.89 -6.83 24.10
CA LEU A 33 -21.79 -6.73 22.63
C LEU A 33 -21.69 -5.27 22.18
N GLU A 34 -22.40 -4.36 22.85
CA GLU A 34 -22.31 -2.92 22.51
C GLU A 34 -20.92 -2.38 22.82
N GLU A 35 -20.33 -2.73 23.97
CA GLU A 35 -18.98 -2.32 24.34
C GLU A 35 -17.92 -2.88 23.36
N TRP A 36 -18.02 -4.16 23.05
CA TRP A 36 -17.16 -4.79 22.05
C TRP A 36 -17.27 -4.10 20.67
N PHE A 37 -18.50 -3.84 20.21
CA PHE A 37 -18.74 -3.16 18.93
C PHE A 37 -18.21 -1.73 18.93
N LYS A 38 -18.39 -0.98 20.03
CA LYS A 38 -17.82 0.37 20.19
C LYS A 38 -16.30 0.34 20.10
N GLY A 39 -15.66 -0.68 20.69
CA GLY A 39 -14.21 -0.89 20.56
C GLY A 39 -13.77 -1.10 19.11
N LEU A 40 -14.46 -1.95 18.37
CA LEU A 40 -14.18 -2.16 16.93
C LEU A 40 -14.35 -0.89 16.12
N ILE A 41 -15.45 -0.14 16.36
CA ILE A 41 -15.69 1.13 15.66
C ILE A 41 -14.60 2.14 16.01
N HIS A 42 -14.15 2.21 17.24
CA HIS A 42 -13.09 3.13 17.65
C HIS A 42 -11.78 2.87 16.85
N GLU A 43 -11.38 1.63 16.75
CA GLU A 43 -10.20 1.24 15.96
C GLU A 43 -10.41 1.48 14.46
N TYR A 44 -11.58 1.12 13.92
CA TYR A 44 -11.89 1.38 12.51
C TYR A 44 -11.87 2.87 12.15
N VAL A 45 -12.43 3.73 13.00
CA VAL A 45 -12.49 5.18 12.77
C VAL A 45 -11.10 5.79 12.65
N LYS A 46 -10.12 5.30 13.39
CA LYS A 46 -8.71 5.71 13.29
C LYS A 46 -8.20 5.59 11.85
N TRP A 47 -8.43 4.44 11.22
CA TRP A 47 -8.04 4.16 9.84
C TRP A 47 -8.87 4.93 8.80
N ALA A 48 -10.18 4.97 8.98
CA ALA A 48 -11.08 5.71 8.10
C ALA A 48 -10.76 7.21 8.06
N ARG A 49 -10.45 7.81 9.21
CA ARG A 49 -10.00 9.21 9.29
C ARG A 49 -8.68 9.43 8.58
N TYR A 50 -7.72 8.53 8.78
CA TYR A 50 -6.45 8.61 8.08
C TYR A 50 -6.66 8.60 6.56
N LEU A 51 -7.36 7.60 6.02
CA LEU A 51 -7.60 7.47 4.59
C LEU A 51 -8.33 8.69 4.01
N TYR A 52 -9.35 9.19 4.70
CA TYR A 52 -10.10 10.36 4.28
C TYR A 52 -9.22 11.62 4.22
N HIS A 53 -8.51 11.93 5.29
CA HIS A 53 -7.65 13.14 5.33
C HIS A 53 -6.43 13.02 4.42
N ASN A 54 -5.84 11.82 4.31
CA ASN A 54 -4.76 11.56 3.37
C ASN A 54 -5.21 11.78 1.94
N GLY A 55 -6.38 11.25 1.56
CA GLY A 55 -6.97 11.43 0.24
C GLY A 55 -7.19 12.90 -0.11
N LEU A 56 -7.76 13.69 0.78
CA LEU A 56 -7.98 15.12 0.57
C LEU A 56 -6.67 15.89 0.32
N ARG A 57 -5.66 15.67 1.16
CA ARG A 57 -4.34 16.32 1.04
C ARG A 57 -3.62 15.88 -0.23
N ARG A 58 -3.68 14.59 -0.54
CA ARG A 58 -3.14 14.04 -1.78
C ARG A 58 -3.74 14.74 -2.99
N ASP A 59 -5.05 14.73 -3.10
CA ASP A 59 -5.75 15.24 -4.28
C ASP A 59 -5.54 16.74 -4.46
N GLU A 60 -5.48 17.51 -3.38
CA GLU A 60 -5.13 18.92 -3.42
C GLU A 60 -3.71 19.13 -3.95
N SER A 61 -2.73 18.40 -3.41
CA SER A 61 -1.34 18.47 -3.86
C SER A 61 -1.18 18.08 -5.33
N LEU A 62 -1.89 17.03 -5.75
CA LEU A 62 -1.86 16.56 -7.15
C LEU A 62 -2.42 17.60 -8.13
N ARG A 63 -3.48 18.33 -7.74
CA ARG A 63 -4.06 19.39 -8.60
C ARG A 63 -3.15 20.58 -8.73
N THR A 64 -2.44 20.97 -7.69
CA THR A 64 -1.55 22.15 -7.69
C THR A 64 -0.15 21.86 -8.20
N LEU A 65 0.28 20.58 -8.21
CA LEU A 65 1.61 20.14 -8.61
C LEU A 65 2.00 20.67 -9.99
N GLN A 66 3.20 21.22 -10.12
CA GLN A 66 3.80 21.68 -11.37
C GLN A 66 4.89 20.72 -11.83
N PHE A 67 5.17 20.72 -13.14
CA PHE A 67 6.30 19.96 -13.66
C PHE A 67 7.60 20.70 -13.27
N PRO A 68 8.58 20.00 -12.63
CA PRO A 68 9.69 20.66 -11.92
C PRO A 68 10.74 21.29 -12.83
N PHE A 69 10.74 20.98 -14.13
CA PHE A 69 11.76 21.44 -15.06
C PHE A 69 11.16 22.03 -16.34
N PRO A 70 11.91 22.86 -17.10
CA PRO A 70 11.54 23.16 -18.47
C PRO A 70 11.42 21.88 -19.30
N TYR A 71 10.34 21.76 -20.07
CA TYR A 71 10.15 20.60 -20.93
C TYR A 71 11.23 20.54 -22.02
N ARG A 72 11.81 19.36 -22.21
CA ARG A 72 12.67 19.05 -23.36
C ARG A 72 11.80 18.73 -24.57
N GLU A 73 12.42 18.74 -25.76
CA GLU A 73 11.76 18.36 -27.00
C GLU A 73 11.12 16.96 -26.89
N GLY A 74 9.87 16.81 -27.32
CA GLY A 74 9.07 15.58 -27.23
C GLY A 74 8.56 15.21 -25.81
N GLN A 75 9.04 15.87 -24.76
CA GLN A 75 8.70 15.54 -23.37
C GLN A 75 7.27 16.00 -23.02
N ARG A 76 6.87 17.17 -23.52
CA ARG A 76 5.52 17.70 -23.31
C ARG A 76 4.47 16.87 -24.02
N GLU A 77 4.74 16.47 -25.26
CA GLU A 77 3.88 15.62 -26.08
C GLU A 77 3.64 14.27 -25.40
N LEU A 78 4.71 13.68 -24.83
CA LEU A 78 4.64 12.44 -24.06
C LEU A 78 3.75 12.62 -22.82
N ALA A 79 3.95 13.68 -22.04
CA ALA A 79 3.15 13.95 -20.85
C ALA A 79 1.66 14.13 -21.18
N VAL A 80 1.34 14.87 -22.25
CA VAL A 80 -0.04 15.04 -22.74
C VAL A 80 -0.65 13.72 -23.20
N ALA A 81 0.12 12.87 -23.90
CA ALA A 81 -0.34 11.56 -24.34
C ALA A 81 -0.68 10.64 -23.16
N VAL A 82 0.18 10.60 -22.13
CA VAL A 82 -0.07 9.84 -20.91
C VAL A 82 -1.31 10.33 -20.19
N TYR A 83 -1.43 11.63 -19.93
CA TYR A 83 -2.61 12.20 -19.27
C TYR A 83 -3.91 11.85 -20.01
N ARG A 84 -3.95 12.07 -21.33
CA ARG A 84 -5.11 11.75 -22.17
C ARG A 84 -5.45 10.25 -22.16
N THR A 85 -4.45 9.40 -22.05
CA THR A 85 -4.64 7.95 -22.03
C THR A 85 -5.26 7.50 -20.69
N VAL A 86 -4.77 8.02 -19.57
CA VAL A 86 -5.34 7.73 -18.24
C VAL A 86 -6.76 8.27 -18.15
N SER A 87 -7.01 9.53 -18.50
CA SER A 87 -8.34 10.14 -18.44
C SER A 87 -9.40 9.46 -19.33
N ARG A 88 -8.96 8.82 -20.42
CA ARG A 88 -9.83 8.06 -21.32
C ARG A 88 -9.88 6.56 -21.03
N LYS A 89 -9.20 6.09 -19.97
CA LYS A 89 -9.10 4.66 -19.58
C LYS A 89 -8.62 3.77 -20.74
N LYS A 90 -7.60 4.23 -21.48
CA LYS A 90 -7.03 3.54 -22.64
C LYS A 90 -5.63 3.00 -22.33
N LYS A 91 -5.06 2.26 -23.28
CA LYS A 91 -3.67 1.75 -23.24
C LYS A 91 -2.81 2.64 -24.14
N LEU A 92 -1.57 2.88 -23.75
CA LEU A 92 -0.58 3.67 -24.49
C LEU A 92 0.72 2.85 -24.59
N PHE A 93 1.23 2.71 -25.79
CA PHE A 93 2.56 2.19 -26.06
C PHE A 93 3.47 3.33 -26.48
N ILE A 94 4.62 3.45 -25.82
CA ILE A 94 5.53 4.58 -26.00
C ILE A 94 6.89 4.04 -26.42
N GLN A 95 7.39 4.57 -27.54
CA GLN A 95 8.78 4.42 -27.94
C GLN A 95 9.43 5.81 -27.89
N ALA A 96 10.40 5.98 -27.01
CA ALA A 96 11.09 7.25 -26.82
C ALA A 96 12.58 7.01 -26.58
N PRO A 97 13.49 7.87 -27.09
CA PRO A 97 14.93 7.73 -26.91
C PRO A 97 15.33 7.78 -25.43
N THR A 98 16.51 7.25 -25.11
CA THR A 98 17.10 7.36 -23.77
C THR A 98 17.42 8.84 -23.46
N GLY A 99 17.33 9.22 -22.18
CA GLY A 99 17.69 10.58 -21.76
C GLY A 99 16.57 11.63 -21.87
N ILE A 100 15.44 11.35 -22.50
CA ILE A 100 14.30 12.28 -22.59
C ILE A 100 13.57 12.51 -21.27
N GLY A 101 13.92 11.78 -20.19
CA GLY A 101 13.24 11.90 -18.90
C GLY A 101 11.89 11.17 -18.86
N LYS A 102 11.78 10.00 -19.49
CA LYS A 102 10.56 9.17 -19.58
C LYS A 102 9.86 8.96 -18.25
N THR A 103 10.60 8.65 -17.20
CA THR A 103 10.01 8.32 -15.88
C THR A 103 9.19 9.48 -15.33
N LEU A 104 9.77 10.66 -15.26
CA LEU A 104 9.06 11.85 -14.76
C LEU A 104 7.91 12.27 -15.70
N SER A 105 8.12 12.16 -17.00
CA SER A 105 7.11 12.49 -18.03
C SER A 105 5.96 11.47 -18.11
N THR A 106 6.06 10.34 -17.43
CA THR A 106 4.96 9.38 -17.31
C THR A 106 4.33 9.44 -15.91
N ILE A 107 5.11 9.57 -14.85
CA ILE A 107 4.62 9.66 -13.47
C ILE A 107 3.83 10.96 -13.26
N PHE A 108 4.39 12.12 -13.59
CA PHE A 108 3.75 13.41 -13.36
C PHE A 108 2.34 13.52 -13.98
N PRO A 109 2.12 13.24 -15.26
CA PRO A 109 0.78 13.35 -15.85
C PRO A 109 -0.19 12.27 -15.34
N ALA A 110 0.29 11.10 -14.94
CA ALA A 110 -0.53 10.09 -14.29
C ALA A 110 -1.01 10.58 -12.91
N LEU A 111 -0.12 11.21 -12.13
CA LEU A 111 -0.47 11.81 -10.85
C LEU A 111 -1.48 12.96 -11.01
N LYS A 112 -1.29 13.82 -12.01
CA LYS A 112 -2.29 14.88 -12.35
C LYS A 112 -3.65 14.28 -12.66
N ALA A 113 -3.71 13.20 -13.43
CA ALA A 113 -4.95 12.51 -13.74
C ALA A 113 -5.61 11.90 -12.50
N ILE A 114 -4.83 11.35 -11.56
CA ILE A 114 -5.34 10.87 -10.25
C ILE A 114 -5.96 12.04 -9.47
N GLY A 115 -5.29 13.18 -9.38
CA GLY A 115 -5.79 14.37 -8.69
C GLY A 115 -7.10 14.93 -9.24
N GLU A 116 -7.42 14.61 -10.49
CA GLU A 116 -8.68 14.96 -11.16
C GLU A 116 -9.73 13.83 -11.13
N GLY A 117 -9.45 12.73 -10.38
CA GLY A 117 -10.40 11.64 -10.16
C GLY A 117 -10.43 10.58 -11.26
N TYR A 118 -9.42 10.52 -12.14
CA TYR A 118 -9.33 9.50 -13.19
C TYR A 118 -8.65 8.19 -12.74
N GLY A 119 -8.25 8.10 -11.47
CA GLY A 119 -7.65 6.92 -10.84
C GLY A 119 -7.41 7.16 -9.35
N ASP A 120 -7.13 6.09 -8.62
CA ASP A 120 -6.99 6.13 -7.15
C ASP A 120 -5.58 5.82 -6.68
N LYS A 121 -4.84 5.00 -7.43
CA LYS A 121 -3.52 4.50 -7.04
C LYS A 121 -2.60 4.36 -8.26
N LEU A 122 -1.30 4.64 -8.07
CA LEU A 122 -0.28 4.47 -9.08
C LEU A 122 0.47 3.15 -8.88
N PHE A 123 0.52 2.31 -9.91
CA PHE A 123 1.42 1.15 -9.97
C PHE A 123 2.52 1.42 -10.99
N TYR A 124 3.76 1.53 -10.52
CA TYR A 124 4.94 1.64 -11.37
C TYR A 124 5.64 0.28 -11.44
N LEU A 125 5.47 -0.39 -12.57
CA LEU A 125 5.98 -1.74 -12.76
C LEU A 125 7.27 -1.73 -13.55
N THR A 126 8.25 -2.50 -13.12
CA THR A 126 9.57 -2.56 -13.76
C THR A 126 10.16 -3.97 -13.74
N ALA A 127 10.97 -4.29 -14.74
CA ALA A 127 11.70 -5.56 -14.80
C ALA A 127 13.09 -5.50 -14.14
N LYS A 128 13.59 -4.31 -13.79
CA LYS A 128 14.97 -4.11 -13.33
C LYS A 128 15.02 -3.29 -12.04
N THR A 129 15.89 -3.70 -11.12
CA THR A 129 16.10 -2.98 -9.85
C THR A 129 16.51 -1.51 -10.04
N ILE A 130 17.37 -1.21 -11.02
CA ILE A 130 17.81 0.16 -11.33
C ILE A 130 16.63 1.07 -11.72
N THR A 131 15.64 0.56 -12.40
CA THR A 131 14.48 1.37 -12.79
C THR A 131 13.53 1.65 -11.63
N ARG A 132 13.63 0.93 -10.51
CA ARG A 132 12.91 1.25 -9.27
C ARG A 132 13.47 2.49 -8.61
N SER A 133 14.80 2.62 -8.50
CA SER A 133 15.43 3.82 -7.91
C SER A 133 15.11 5.07 -8.72
N VAL A 134 15.08 4.98 -10.06
CA VAL A 134 14.69 6.11 -10.93
C VAL A 134 13.23 6.55 -10.69
N ALA A 135 12.31 5.59 -10.40
CA ALA A 135 10.94 5.95 -10.05
C ALA A 135 10.83 6.57 -8.65
N GLN A 136 11.62 6.07 -7.69
CA GLN A 136 11.72 6.66 -6.36
C GLN A 136 12.25 8.10 -6.43
N GLU A 137 13.36 8.31 -7.14
CA GLU A 137 13.95 9.65 -7.37
C GLU A 137 12.96 10.61 -8.02
N ALA A 138 12.20 10.15 -9.03
CA ALA A 138 11.19 10.97 -9.68
C ALA A 138 10.08 11.40 -8.70
N LEU A 139 9.65 10.52 -7.79
CA LEU A 139 8.67 10.87 -6.76
C LEU A 139 9.27 11.81 -5.69
N GLU A 140 10.55 11.64 -5.32
CA GLU A 140 11.22 12.58 -4.40
C GLU A 140 11.32 13.98 -4.98
N ILE A 141 11.75 14.12 -6.24
CA ILE A 141 11.78 15.40 -6.94
C ILE A 141 10.39 16.08 -6.89
N LEU A 142 9.32 15.32 -7.13
CA LEU A 142 7.97 15.86 -7.06
C LEU A 142 7.55 16.21 -5.62
N ARG A 143 8.03 15.50 -4.61
CA ARG A 143 7.78 15.84 -3.18
C ARG A 143 8.47 17.14 -2.78
N GLU A 144 9.66 17.40 -3.28
CA GLU A 144 10.35 18.70 -3.11
C GLU A 144 9.52 19.86 -3.69
N GLU A 145 8.72 19.59 -4.73
CA GLU A 145 7.77 20.55 -5.35
C GLU A 145 6.39 20.55 -4.66
N GLY A 146 6.25 19.93 -3.50
CA GLY A 146 5.02 19.94 -2.69
C GLY A 146 4.05 18.79 -2.93
N LEU A 147 4.46 17.72 -3.61
CA LEU A 147 3.64 16.52 -3.77
C LEU A 147 3.42 15.81 -2.41
N TYR A 148 2.18 15.69 -2.00
CA TYR A 148 1.75 14.86 -0.88
C TYR A 148 1.28 13.49 -1.39
N PHE A 149 2.20 12.54 -1.48
CA PHE A 149 1.95 11.23 -2.10
C PHE A 149 2.86 10.18 -1.47
N ARG A 150 2.25 9.19 -0.84
CA ARG A 150 3.00 8.08 -0.22
C ARG A 150 3.22 6.96 -1.20
N SER A 151 4.41 6.41 -1.20
CA SER A 151 4.74 5.27 -2.06
C SER A 151 5.58 4.23 -1.33
N VAL A 152 5.35 2.96 -1.65
CA VAL A 152 6.15 1.83 -1.16
C VAL A 152 6.83 1.14 -2.33
N THR A 153 8.09 0.74 -2.12
CA THR A 153 8.82 -0.11 -3.05
C THR A 153 8.83 -1.55 -2.56
N ILE A 154 8.05 -2.41 -3.23
CA ILE A 154 8.00 -3.82 -2.89
C ILE A 154 9.29 -4.51 -3.32
N THR A 155 9.92 -5.19 -2.38
CA THR A 155 11.16 -5.94 -2.57
C THR A 155 10.89 -7.43 -2.36
N ALA A 156 11.60 -8.28 -3.09
CA ALA A 156 11.44 -9.73 -3.01
C ALA A 156 11.73 -10.27 -1.60
N LYS A 157 11.01 -11.31 -1.21
CA LYS A 157 11.04 -11.92 0.11
C LYS A 157 12.44 -12.33 0.57
N ASP A 158 13.22 -12.93 -0.34
CA ASP A 158 14.60 -13.34 -0.10
C ASP A 158 15.54 -12.17 0.25
N LYS A 159 15.20 -10.95 -0.19
CA LYS A 159 15.96 -9.72 0.10
C LYS A 159 15.48 -8.97 1.33
N LEU A 160 14.29 -9.28 1.83
CA LEU A 160 13.70 -8.65 3.02
C LEU A 160 13.82 -9.54 4.25
N CYS A 161 13.83 -10.86 4.10
CA CYS A 161 13.84 -11.78 5.22
C CYS A 161 15.07 -11.60 6.09
N PHE A 162 14.88 -11.52 7.41
CA PHE A 162 15.97 -11.45 8.40
C PHE A 162 16.64 -12.82 8.64
N LEU A 163 15.99 -13.92 8.23
CA LEU A 163 16.56 -15.27 8.35
C LEU A 163 17.33 -15.62 7.07
N GLU A 164 18.44 -16.32 7.21
CA GLU A 164 19.23 -16.84 6.07
C GLU A 164 18.37 -17.73 5.15
N LYS A 165 17.50 -18.54 5.76
CA LYS A 165 16.50 -19.36 5.05
C LYS A 165 15.12 -18.97 5.52
N PRO A 166 14.21 -18.55 4.63
CA PRO A 166 12.84 -18.22 5.00
C PRO A 166 12.08 -19.46 5.49
N GLU A 167 11.79 -19.51 6.79
CA GLU A 167 10.91 -20.49 7.42
C GLU A 167 9.73 -19.75 8.05
N CYS A 168 8.62 -19.63 7.26
CA CYS A 168 7.53 -18.72 7.55
C CYS A 168 6.46 -19.37 8.43
N ASN A 169 6.86 -19.85 9.60
CA ASN A 169 5.95 -20.38 10.62
C ASN A 169 6.31 -19.81 12.01
N PRO A 170 5.36 -19.76 12.96
CA PRO A 170 5.57 -19.15 14.27
C PRO A 170 6.61 -19.86 15.16
N ASP A 171 6.93 -21.14 14.89
CA ASP A 171 7.87 -21.92 15.69
C ASP A 171 9.32 -21.64 15.28
N ALA A 172 9.55 -21.41 13.97
CA ALA A 172 10.89 -21.20 13.42
C ALA A 172 11.24 -19.70 13.25
N CYS A 173 10.24 -18.82 13.10
CA CYS A 173 10.48 -17.41 12.81
C CYS A 173 9.88 -16.49 13.89
N PRO A 174 10.71 -15.75 14.66
CA PRO A 174 10.23 -14.83 15.70
C PRO A 174 9.42 -13.67 15.10
N TYR A 175 9.66 -13.28 13.86
CA TYR A 175 8.93 -12.22 13.15
C TYR A 175 7.58 -12.69 12.59
N ALA A 176 7.40 -14.01 12.38
CA ALA A 176 6.10 -14.60 12.03
C ALA A 176 5.23 -14.79 13.28
N LYS A 177 5.87 -15.12 14.42
CA LYS A 177 5.16 -15.30 15.69
C LYS A 177 4.59 -13.97 16.18
N GLY A 178 3.27 -13.89 16.31
CA GLY A 178 2.56 -12.68 16.74
C GLY A 178 2.62 -11.51 15.73
N HIS A 179 2.91 -11.78 14.47
CA HIS A 179 2.93 -10.76 13.41
C HIS A 179 1.62 -9.98 13.35
N PHE A 180 0.50 -10.69 13.30
CA PHE A 180 -0.83 -10.09 13.18
C PHE A 180 -1.27 -9.27 14.39
N ASP A 181 -0.65 -9.50 15.56
CA ASP A 181 -0.93 -8.71 16.76
C ASP A 181 -0.25 -7.33 16.74
N ARG A 182 0.83 -7.19 15.93
CA ARG A 182 1.69 -5.99 15.93
C ARG A 182 1.69 -5.23 14.61
N VAL A 183 1.34 -5.89 13.50
CA VAL A 183 1.49 -5.30 12.16
C VAL A 183 0.63 -4.06 11.95
N ASN A 184 -0.55 -3.99 12.54
CA ASN A 184 -1.43 -2.83 12.41
C ASN A 184 -0.79 -1.56 12.99
N ASP A 185 -0.16 -1.66 14.15
CA ASP A 185 0.52 -0.52 14.78
C ASP A 185 1.76 -0.12 13.97
N ALA A 186 2.52 -1.09 13.46
CA ALA A 186 3.66 -0.84 12.58
C ALA A 186 3.23 -0.12 11.29
N VAL A 187 2.15 -0.57 10.63
CA VAL A 187 1.60 0.07 9.43
C VAL A 187 1.12 1.49 9.75
N TYR A 188 0.38 1.66 10.85
CA TYR A 188 -0.12 2.98 11.25
C TYR A 188 1.02 3.97 11.47
N GLU A 189 2.09 3.52 12.15
CA GLU A 189 3.25 4.37 12.45
C GLU A 189 4.00 4.78 11.17
N ILE A 190 4.34 3.83 10.29
CA ILE A 190 5.14 4.12 9.09
C ILE A 190 4.39 5.01 8.11
N ILE A 191 3.07 4.81 7.89
CA ILE A 191 2.29 5.65 6.96
C ILE A 191 2.06 7.07 7.48
N HIS A 192 2.22 7.32 8.77
CA HIS A 192 2.15 8.68 9.32
C HIS A 192 3.48 9.43 9.22
N ARG A 193 4.60 8.73 9.26
CA ARG A 193 5.94 9.34 9.31
C ARG A 193 6.64 9.39 7.96
N GLU A 194 6.41 8.40 7.10
CA GLU A 194 7.18 8.21 5.88
C GLU A 194 6.36 8.48 4.62
N PHE A 195 6.98 9.11 3.62
CA PHE A 195 6.39 9.33 2.30
C PHE A 195 6.95 8.37 1.26
N GLY A 196 8.27 8.22 1.19
CA GLY A 196 8.98 7.27 0.34
C GLY A 196 9.42 6.05 1.13
N ILE A 197 8.61 4.98 1.12
CA ILE A 197 8.88 3.78 1.90
C ILE A 197 9.75 2.84 1.07
N THR A 198 11.04 2.85 1.36
CA THR A 198 12.06 2.01 0.71
C THR A 198 12.26 0.69 1.46
N ARG A 199 13.11 -0.19 0.90
CA ARG A 199 13.54 -1.41 1.56
C ARG A 199 14.13 -1.14 2.96
N GLU A 200 14.99 -0.16 3.06
CA GLU A 200 15.70 0.21 4.29
C GLU A 200 14.72 0.70 5.34
N THR A 201 13.74 1.50 4.94
CA THR A 201 12.66 1.97 5.81
C THR A 201 11.81 0.81 6.32
N VAL A 202 11.41 -0.12 5.42
CA VAL A 202 10.64 -1.32 5.80
C VAL A 202 11.39 -2.17 6.81
N LEU A 203 12.69 -2.43 6.58
CA LEU A 203 13.51 -3.25 7.49
C LEU A 203 13.63 -2.62 8.89
N ARG A 204 13.85 -1.31 8.96
CA ARG A 204 13.96 -0.57 10.23
C ARG A 204 12.69 -0.69 11.07
N TYR A 205 11.52 -0.43 10.49
CA TYR A 205 10.25 -0.56 11.21
C TYR A 205 9.89 -2.02 11.51
N ALA A 206 10.20 -2.94 10.60
CA ALA A 206 9.95 -4.36 10.82
C ALA A 206 10.76 -4.93 11.99
N GLU A 207 11.99 -4.46 12.18
CA GLU A 207 12.83 -4.80 13.33
C GLU A 207 12.29 -4.18 14.62
N GLU A 208 11.95 -2.89 14.60
CA GLU A 208 11.40 -2.15 15.74
C GLU A 208 10.10 -2.79 16.27
N PHE A 209 9.17 -3.14 15.36
CA PHE A 209 7.89 -3.72 15.70
C PHE A 209 7.88 -5.26 15.76
N GLN A 210 9.02 -5.91 15.46
CA GLN A 210 9.16 -7.37 15.46
C GLN A 210 8.14 -8.05 14.53
N VAL A 211 7.96 -7.54 13.32
CA VAL A 211 7.05 -8.07 12.29
C VAL A 211 7.80 -8.61 11.09
N CYS A 212 7.19 -9.54 10.33
CA CYS A 212 7.78 -10.05 9.09
C CYS A 212 7.92 -8.90 8.07
N PRO A 213 9.13 -8.52 7.63
CA PRO A 213 9.31 -7.36 6.76
C PRO A 213 8.67 -7.52 5.40
N PHE A 214 8.52 -8.74 4.89
CA PHE A 214 7.88 -8.98 3.60
C PHE A 214 6.36 -8.81 3.68
N GLU A 215 5.69 -9.46 4.64
CA GLU A 215 4.24 -9.32 4.84
C GLU A 215 3.90 -7.88 5.23
N PHE A 216 4.69 -7.25 6.09
CA PHE A 216 4.55 -5.84 6.45
C PHE A 216 4.63 -4.91 5.23
N CYS A 217 5.56 -5.16 4.31
CA CYS A 217 5.65 -4.39 3.06
C CYS A 217 4.37 -4.52 2.20
N LEU A 218 3.76 -5.70 2.18
CA LEU A 218 2.48 -5.93 1.49
C LEU A 218 1.32 -5.23 2.19
N ASP A 219 1.26 -5.29 3.52
CA ASP A 219 0.22 -4.60 4.30
C ASP A 219 0.28 -3.08 4.12
N ILE A 220 1.48 -2.47 4.13
CA ILE A 220 1.69 -1.06 3.82
C ILE A 220 1.09 -0.70 2.45
N SER A 221 1.20 -1.57 1.46
CA SER A 221 0.72 -1.32 0.10
C SER A 221 -0.77 -1.00 0.02
N ASN A 222 -1.57 -1.42 1.00
CA ASN A 222 -3.00 -1.13 1.09
C ASN A 222 -3.28 0.35 1.44
N PHE A 223 -2.35 1.02 2.15
CA PHE A 223 -2.55 2.34 2.73
C PHE A 223 -1.76 3.47 2.07
N VAL A 224 -0.98 3.16 1.04
CA VAL A 224 -0.20 4.15 0.28
C VAL A 224 -0.84 4.45 -1.08
N ASP A 225 -0.46 5.57 -1.67
CA ASP A 225 -1.01 6.08 -2.93
C ASP A 225 -0.29 5.50 -4.15
N GLY A 226 0.94 5.04 -4.00
CA GLY A 226 1.77 4.49 -5.08
C GLY A 226 2.55 3.24 -4.69
N ILE A 227 2.70 2.33 -5.65
CA ILE A 227 3.44 1.09 -5.48
C ILE A 227 4.45 0.95 -6.60
N ILE A 228 5.72 0.77 -6.23
CA ILE A 228 6.80 0.48 -7.16
C ILE A 228 7.18 -0.98 -6.97
N CYS A 229 7.07 -1.81 -8.00
CA CYS A 229 7.38 -3.25 -7.88
C CYS A 229 7.75 -3.89 -9.21
N ASP A 230 8.12 -5.16 -9.17
CA ASP A 230 8.31 -5.98 -10.36
C ASP A 230 6.97 -6.39 -10.97
N TYR A 231 6.95 -6.69 -12.27
CA TYR A 231 5.77 -7.14 -13.01
C TYR A 231 5.08 -8.37 -12.42
N ASN A 232 5.80 -9.19 -11.65
CA ASN A 232 5.27 -10.43 -11.08
C ASN A 232 4.33 -10.16 -9.89
N TYR A 233 4.52 -9.08 -9.14
CA TYR A 233 3.76 -8.78 -7.93
C TYR A 233 2.27 -8.50 -8.17
N PRO A 234 1.84 -7.72 -9.18
CA PRO A 234 0.42 -7.48 -9.41
C PRO A 234 -0.36 -8.77 -9.72
N ARG A 235 0.28 -9.77 -10.32
CA ARG A 235 -0.37 -11.04 -10.65
C ARG A 235 -0.60 -11.96 -9.45
N SER A 236 0.34 -11.98 -8.51
CA SER A 236 0.30 -12.94 -7.39
C SER A 236 -0.29 -12.35 -6.10
N THR A 237 -0.05 -11.08 -5.83
CA THR A 237 -0.37 -10.48 -4.54
C THR A 237 -1.65 -9.64 -4.58
N PHE A 238 -1.83 -8.80 -5.60
CA PHE A 238 -2.99 -7.91 -5.68
C PHE A 238 -4.25 -8.57 -6.25
N CYS A 239 -4.12 -9.67 -7.03
CA CYS A 239 -5.28 -10.47 -7.44
C CYS A 239 -5.91 -11.24 -6.27
N LEU A 240 -5.16 -11.55 -5.22
CA LEU A 240 -5.68 -12.24 -4.03
C LEU A 240 -6.44 -11.30 -3.08
N TYR A 241 -6.19 -10.00 -3.14
CA TYR A 241 -6.82 -8.98 -2.28
C TYR A 241 -7.92 -8.16 -2.99
N GLY A 242 -8.30 -8.53 -4.22
CA GLY A 242 -9.51 -7.99 -4.88
C GLY A 242 -9.42 -6.54 -5.37
N TRP A 243 -8.24 -6.12 -5.91
CA TRP A 243 -8.05 -4.81 -6.57
C TRP A 243 -8.37 -4.84 -8.05
#